data_e4b5cfe20455b1b9efc8a60c27369ef4
#
_entry.id   e4b5cfe20455b1b9efc8a60c27369ef4
#
_cell.length_a   1.000
_cell.length_b   1.000
_cell.length_c   1.000
_cell.angle_alpha   90.00
_cell.angle_beta   90.00
_cell.angle_gamma   90.00
#
_symmetry.space_group_name_H-M   'P 1'
#
loop_
_entity.id
_entity.type
_entity.pdbx_description
1 polymer ?
#
loop_
_entity_poly.entity_id
_entity_poly.type
_entity_poly.pdbx_seq_one_letter_code
_entity_poly.pdbx_strand_id
1 'polypeptide(L)'
;IGRIIRESKKTYIVKTEQGNYNGQISGKLRHEAKSRSDYPAVGDWVVIKQMEESQVIIHEVFPRKTIIERQAIGRFGKKQTIATNVDVAFVMQDIAHDFNLNRLDRLIAICFASKIQPVVILTKIDIAEQSELADRMAQINKRFNDISILLLSNKNMEGFPAIQNLIEYGKTYCFIGA
;
A
#
# COMPACT_ATOMS: atom_id res chain seq x y z
N ILE A 1 -10.21 -20.08 -0.08
CA ILE A 1 -9.27 -18.97 -0.37
C ILE A 1 -9.71 -17.78 0.43
N GLY A 2 -8.73 -16.99 0.92
CA GLY A 2 -9.00 -15.72 1.59
C GLY A 2 -7.93 -14.70 1.28
N ARG A 3 -8.17 -13.45 1.67
CA ARG A 3 -7.22 -12.35 1.52
C ARG A 3 -6.85 -11.78 2.88
N ILE A 4 -5.57 -11.58 3.13
CA ILE A 4 -5.09 -10.93 4.36
C ILE A 4 -5.43 -9.44 4.30
N ILE A 5 -6.23 -8.97 5.25
CA ILE A 5 -6.61 -7.54 5.36
C ILE A 5 -6.00 -6.85 6.57
N ARG A 6 -5.47 -7.63 7.52
CA ARG A 6 -4.77 -7.11 8.71
C ARG A 6 -3.75 -8.12 9.21
N GLU A 7 -2.60 -7.62 9.65
CA GLU A 7 -1.56 -8.37 10.37
C GLU A 7 -1.32 -7.73 11.74
N SER A 8 -1.23 -8.55 12.79
CA SER A 8 -0.88 -8.10 14.14
C SER A 8 -0.06 -9.20 14.86
N LYS A 9 1.19 -8.92 15.15
CA LYS A 9 2.19 -9.75 15.87
C LYS A 9 2.30 -11.23 15.49
N LYS A 10 1.28 -11.98 15.27
CA LYS A 10 1.24 -13.40 14.84
C LYS A 10 -0.18 -13.84 14.47
N THR A 11 -1.10 -12.89 14.43
CA THR A 11 -2.49 -13.13 14.07
C THR A 11 -2.83 -12.31 12.83
N TYR A 12 -3.76 -12.81 12.06
CA TYR A 12 -4.19 -12.23 10.80
C TYR A 12 -5.71 -12.07 10.79
N ILE A 13 -6.21 -11.06 10.10
CA ILE A 13 -7.61 -11.06 9.69
C ILE A 13 -7.64 -11.44 8.23
N VAL A 14 -8.37 -12.50 7.95
CA VAL A 14 -8.54 -13.05 6.60
C VAL A 14 -9.96 -12.76 6.13
N LYS A 15 -10.09 -12.01 5.04
CA LYS A 15 -11.38 -11.77 4.39
C LYS A 15 -11.65 -12.87 3.36
N THR A 16 -12.85 -13.41 3.39
CA THR A 16 -13.40 -14.36 2.41
C THR A 16 -14.72 -13.85 1.86
N GLU A 17 -15.33 -14.57 0.95
CA GLU A 17 -16.71 -14.29 0.49
C GLU A 17 -17.74 -14.41 1.62
N GLN A 18 -17.48 -15.27 2.61
CA GLN A 18 -18.39 -15.55 3.72
C GLN A 18 -18.22 -14.59 4.92
N GLY A 19 -17.12 -13.81 4.95
CA GLY A 19 -16.85 -12.87 6.04
C GLY A 19 -15.38 -12.76 6.43
N ASN A 20 -15.14 -12.17 7.59
CA ASN A 20 -13.81 -11.98 8.16
C ASN A 20 -13.54 -13.03 9.24
N TYR A 21 -12.35 -13.63 9.20
CA TYR A 21 -11.93 -14.67 10.11
C TYR A 21 -10.62 -14.32 10.80
N ASN A 22 -10.46 -14.78 12.03
CA ASN A 22 -9.17 -14.74 12.72
C ASN A 22 -8.28 -15.86 12.21
N GLY A 23 -7.15 -15.50 11.58
CA GLY A 23 -6.22 -16.44 10.97
C GLY A 23 -4.97 -16.68 11.82
N GLN A 24 -4.54 -17.92 11.87
CA GLN A 24 -3.22 -18.33 12.37
C GLN A 24 -2.50 -19.14 11.30
N ILE A 25 -1.18 -19.05 11.25
CA ILE A 25 -0.38 -19.85 10.32
C ILE A 25 -0.28 -21.30 10.79
N SER A 26 -0.29 -22.24 9.84
CA SER A 26 -0.07 -23.64 10.12
C SER A 26 1.35 -23.90 10.65
N GLY A 27 1.53 -25.00 11.37
CA GLY A 27 2.86 -25.46 11.81
C GLY A 27 3.80 -25.71 10.62
N LYS A 28 3.29 -26.26 9.51
CA LYS A 28 4.03 -26.46 8.28
C LYS A 28 4.56 -25.14 7.70
N LEU A 29 3.69 -24.15 7.48
CA LEU A 29 4.08 -22.83 6.96
C LEU A 29 5.12 -22.17 7.85
N ARG A 30 4.97 -22.30 9.18
CA ARG A 30 5.94 -21.77 10.15
C ARG A 30 7.31 -22.44 10.05
N HIS A 31 7.35 -23.75 9.81
CA HIS A 31 8.57 -24.52 9.70
C HIS A 31 9.30 -24.27 8.37
N GLU A 32 8.56 -24.10 7.29
CA GLU A 32 9.09 -23.86 5.93
C GLU A 32 9.59 -22.43 5.73
N ALA A 33 9.08 -21.46 6.51
CA ALA A 33 9.47 -20.05 6.41
C ALA A 33 10.93 -19.83 6.82
N LYS A 34 11.76 -19.35 5.88
CA LYS A 34 13.19 -19.06 6.07
C LYS A 34 13.42 -17.61 6.49
N SER A 35 12.49 -16.74 6.16
CA SER A 35 12.60 -15.31 6.39
C SER A 35 11.24 -14.69 6.79
N ARG A 36 11.27 -13.43 7.21
CA ARG A 36 10.04 -12.68 7.53
C ARG A 36 9.14 -12.49 6.31
N SER A 37 9.70 -12.40 5.11
CA SER A 37 8.96 -12.23 3.87
C SER A 37 8.16 -13.47 3.45
N ASP A 38 8.46 -14.63 4.02
CA ASP A 38 7.74 -15.87 3.71
C ASP A 38 6.41 -15.99 4.49
N TYR A 39 6.26 -15.14 5.52
CA TYR A 39 5.00 -15.06 6.26
C TYR A 39 3.95 -14.24 5.50
N PRO A 40 2.65 -14.50 5.74
CA PRO A 40 1.59 -13.71 5.16
C PRO A 40 1.72 -12.22 5.51
N ALA A 41 1.41 -11.36 4.57
CA ALA A 41 1.37 -9.91 4.74
C ALA A 41 0.04 -9.35 4.21
N VAL A 42 -0.27 -8.11 4.56
CA VAL A 42 -1.51 -7.46 4.09
C VAL A 42 -1.53 -7.42 2.56
N GLY A 43 -2.63 -7.89 1.97
CA GLY A 43 -2.82 -8.01 0.52
C GLY A 43 -2.58 -9.42 -0.03
N ASP A 44 -1.97 -10.34 0.74
CA ASP A 44 -1.75 -11.70 0.29
C ASP A 44 -3.04 -12.48 0.11
N TRP A 45 -3.09 -13.26 -0.95
CA TRP A 45 -4.05 -14.33 -1.12
C TRP A 45 -3.51 -15.60 -0.46
N VAL A 46 -4.37 -16.32 0.27
CA VAL A 46 -3.96 -17.45 1.09
C VAL A 46 -4.93 -18.62 0.96
N VAL A 47 -4.37 -19.83 1.06
CA VAL A 47 -5.14 -21.06 1.26
C VAL A 47 -5.45 -21.20 2.74
N ILE A 48 -6.72 -21.33 3.06
CA ILE A 48 -7.21 -21.45 4.44
C ILE A 48 -8.01 -22.72 4.65
N LYS A 49 -7.98 -23.21 5.89
CA LYS A 49 -8.91 -24.23 6.39
C LYS A 49 -9.66 -23.64 7.57
N GLN A 50 -10.98 -23.66 7.51
CA GLN A 50 -11.83 -23.24 8.63
C GLN A 50 -11.74 -24.29 9.75
N MET A 51 -11.61 -23.79 10.98
CA MET A 51 -11.55 -24.64 12.18
C MET A 51 -12.82 -24.50 13.03
N GLU A 52 -13.25 -23.26 13.25
CA GLU A 52 -14.43 -22.87 14.01
C GLU A 52 -15.17 -21.73 13.29
N GLU A 53 -16.31 -21.30 13.81
CA GLU A 53 -17.13 -20.26 13.16
C GLU A 53 -16.39 -18.99 12.77
N SER A 54 -15.36 -18.60 13.54
CA SER A 54 -14.59 -17.35 13.33
C SER A 54 -13.09 -17.55 13.17
N GLN A 55 -12.60 -18.81 13.08
CA GLN A 55 -11.17 -19.12 13.05
C GLN A 55 -10.76 -19.93 11.83
N VAL A 56 -9.62 -19.56 11.24
CA VAL A 56 -9.01 -20.26 10.11
C VAL A 56 -7.53 -20.51 10.33
N ILE A 57 -7.04 -21.61 9.77
CA ILE A 57 -5.61 -21.89 9.66
C ILE A 57 -5.15 -21.57 8.24
N ILE A 58 -4.11 -20.76 8.13
CA ILE A 58 -3.45 -20.37 6.89
C ILE A 58 -2.41 -21.44 6.57
N HIS A 59 -2.59 -22.14 5.45
CA HIS A 59 -1.71 -23.23 5.03
C HIS A 59 -0.65 -22.79 4.04
N GLU A 60 -1.00 -21.85 3.14
CA GLU A 60 -0.14 -21.45 2.03
C GLU A 60 -0.41 -20.00 1.62
N VAL A 61 0.62 -19.32 1.13
CA VAL A 61 0.52 -17.99 0.53
C VAL A 61 0.68 -18.16 -0.98
N PHE A 62 -0.27 -17.64 -1.75
CA PHE A 62 -0.17 -17.63 -3.20
C PHE A 62 0.98 -16.74 -3.69
N PRO A 63 1.54 -16.99 -4.89
CA PRO A 63 2.56 -16.13 -5.50
C PRO A 63 2.10 -14.67 -5.55
N ARG A 64 2.97 -13.78 -5.11
CA ARG A 64 2.72 -12.34 -5.07
C ARG A 64 3.00 -11.71 -6.43
N LYS A 65 2.10 -10.86 -6.92
CA LYS A 65 2.32 -10.04 -8.12
C LYS A 65 3.28 -8.89 -7.84
N THR A 66 3.07 -8.20 -6.73
CA THR A 66 3.85 -7.04 -6.30
C THR A 66 4.10 -7.10 -4.80
N ILE A 67 5.22 -6.49 -4.35
CA ILE A 67 5.61 -6.45 -2.93
C ILE A 67 6.13 -5.05 -2.61
N ILE A 68 5.54 -4.39 -1.63
CA ILE A 68 6.07 -3.15 -1.04
C ILE A 68 6.87 -3.53 0.21
N GLU A 69 8.16 -3.20 0.20
CA GLU A 69 9.06 -3.46 1.32
C GLU A 69 9.69 -2.16 1.82
N ARG A 70 9.96 -2.11 3.11
CA ARG A 70 10.80 -1.08 3.72
C ARG A 70 11.94 -1.72 4.50
N GLN A 71 13.00 -0.97 4.73
CA GLN A 71 14.04 -1.37 5.67
C GLN A 71 13.46 -1.43 7.10
N ALA A 72 13.69 -2.53 7.80
CA ALA A 72 13.26 -2.66 9.18
C ALA A 72 14.10 -1.74 10.09
N ILE A 73 13.42 -0.97 10.95
CA ILE A 73 14.09 -0.07 11.90
C ILE A 73 14.96 -0.90 12.86
N GLY A 74 16.22 -0.48 13.04
CA GLY A 74 17.16 -1.08 13.99
C GLY A 74 17.75 -2.44 13.62
N ARG A 75 17.57 -2.90 12.37
CA ARG A 75 18.16 -4.17 11.88
C ARG A 75 18.69 -3.98 10.47
N PHE A 76 19.97 -3.68 10.37
CA PHE A 76 20.67 -3.56 9.08
C PHE A 76 20.40 -4.80 8.21
N GLY A 77 19.98 -4.56 6.96
CA GLY A 77 19.79 -5.61 5.95
C GLY A 77 18.47 -6.40 6.03
N LYS A 78 17.62 -6.19 7.04
CA LYS A 78 16.29 -6.86 7.08
C LYS A 78 15.22 -5.99 6.47
N LYS A 79 14.55 -6.52 5.47
CA LYS A 79 13.36 -5.92 4.86
C LYS A 79 12.10 -6.35 5.59
N GLN A 80 11.14 -5.46 5.66
CA GLN A 80 9.79 -5.73 6.15
C GLN A 80 8.80 -5.53 5.01
N THR A 81 8.06 -6.58 4.68
CA THR A 81 6.93 -6.48 3.75
C THR A 81 5.82 -5.67 4.40
N ILE A 82 5.36 -4.63 3.72
CA ILE A 82 4.29 -3.74 4.19
C ILE A 82 2.96 -4.14 3.56
N ALA A 83 2.96 -4.33 2.25
CA ALA A 83 1.79 -4.71 1.48
C ALA A 83 2.18 -5.53 0.25
N THR A 84 1.25 -6.34 -0.23
CA THR A 84 1.43 -7.20 -1.40
C THR A 84 0.26 -7.08 -2.36
N ASN A 85 0.47 -7.50 -3.60
CA ASN A 85 -0.57 -7.54 -4.64
C ASN A 85 -1.26 -6.18 -4.83
N VAL A 86 -0.49 -5.09 -4.74
CA VAL A 86 -0.93 -3.72 -4.99
C VAL A 86 -0.73 -3.41 -6.47
N ASP A 87 -1.74 -2.86 -7.13
CA ASP A 87 -1.67 -2.45 -8.54
C ASP A 87 -1.31 -0.96 -8.66
N VAL A 88 -1.89 -0.12 -7.79
CA VAL A 88 -1.69 1.34 -7.82
C VAL A 88 -1.37 1.86 -6.41
N ALA A 89 -0.36 2.70 -6.30
CA ALA A 89 -0.02 3.39 -5.05
C ALA A 89 -0.32 4.89 -5.17
N PHE A 90 -1.21 5.38 -4.33
CA PHE A 90 -1.43 6.80 -4.11
C PHE A 90 -0.34 7.37 -3.21
N VAL A 91 0.61 8.08 -3.81
CA VAL A 91 1.74 8.69 -3.11
C VAL A 91 1.31 10.06 -2.58
N MET A 92 1.00 10.08 -1.26
CA MET A 92 0.46 11.27 -0.60
C MET A 92 1.57 12.25 -0.23
N GLN A 93 1.37 13.52 -0.55
CA GLN A 93 2.27 14.61 -0.20
C GLN A 93 1.49 15.85 0.22
N ASP A 94 1.75 16.34 1.43
CA ASP A 94 1.25 17.64 1.88
C ASP A 94 1.94 18.75 1.09
N ILE A 95 1.14 19.61 0.43
CA ILE A 95 1.67 20.68 -0.39
C ILE A 95 1.96 21.96 0.40
N ALA A 96 1.26 22.16 1.51
CA ALA A 96 1.33 23.41 2.25
C ALA A 96 2.50 23.47 3.26
N HIS A 97 2.70 22.41 4.05
CA HIS A 97 3.60 22.48 5.20
C HIS A 97 4.83 21.57 5.08
N ASP A 98 4.72 20.44 4.38
CA ASP A 98 5.77 19.41 4.39
C ASP A 98 6.05 18.85 2.99
N PHE A 99 6.14 19.76 2.01
CA PHE A 99 6.52 19.36 0.66
C PHE A 99 8.00 18.98 0.58
N ASN A 100 8.27 17.75 0.14
CA ASN A 100 9.63 17.24 0.02
C ASN A 100 9.80 16.38 -1.24
N LEU A 101 10.41 16.96 -2.27
CA LEU A 101 10.61 16.32 -3.57
C LEU A 101 11.49 15.06 -3.48
N ASN A 102 12.50 15.03 -2.60
CA ASN A 102 13.37 13.86 -2.42
C ASN A 102 12.64 12.70 -1.73
N ARG A 103 11.67 13.00 -0.85
CA ARG A 103 10.80 11.98 -0.27
C ARG A 103 9.86 11.40 -1.34
N LEU A 104 9.31 12.25 -2.18
CA LEU A 104 8.49 11.84 -3.31
C LEU A 104 9.26 10.92 -4.25
N ASP A 105 10.51 11.28 -4.63
CA ASP A 105 11.40 10.42 -5.42
C ASP A 105 11.55 9.03 -4.85
N ARG A 106 11.84 8.93 -3.55
CA ARG A 106 12.03 7.64 -2.90
C ARG A 106 10.78 6.77 -2.94
N LEU A 107 9.61 7.37 -2.70
CA LEU A 107 8.34 6.63 -2.73
C LEU A 107 7.99 6.18 -4.15
N ILE A 108 8.18 7.04 -5.14
CA ILE A 108 7.98 6.71 -6.57
C ILE A 108 8.96 5.61 -7.01
N ALA A 109 10.24 5.71 -6.62
CA ALA A 109 11.23 4.68 -6.93
C ALA A 109 10.87 3.31 -6.33
N ILE A 110 10.33 3.28 -5.10
CA ILE A 110 9.80 2.05 -4.48
C ILE A 110 8.66 1.47 -5.31
N CYS A 111 7.72 2.31 -5.78
CA CYS A 111 6.62 1.86 -6.62
C CYS A 111 7.11 1.22 -7.92
N PHE A 112 8.02 1.87 -8.66
CA PHE A 112 8.57 1.34 -9.90
C PHE A 112 9.38 0.05 -9.68
N ALA A 113 10.22 0.02 -8.63
CA ALA A 113 10.99 -1.18 -8.29
C ALA A 113 10.07 -2.38 -7.95
N SER A 114 8.88 -2.09 -7.43
CA SER A 114 7.86 -3.08 -7.09
C SER A 114 6.87 -3.36 -8.23
N LYS A 115 7.03 -2.75 -9.40
CA LYS A 115 6.10 -2.82 -10.54
C LYS A 115 4.68 -2.35 -10.21
N ILE A 116 4.58 -1.33 -9.37
CA ILE A 116 3.34 -0.71 -8.95
C ILE A 116 3.22 0.65 -9.64
N GLN A 117 2.05 0.96 -10.17
CA GLN A 117 1.79 2.26 -10.79
C GLN A 117 1.67 3.35 -9.72
N PRO A 118 2.55 4.37 -9.69
CA PRO A 118 2.40 5.50 -8.79
C PRO A 118 1.40 6.52 -9.34
N VAL A 119 0.61 7.10 -8.44
CA VAL A 119 -0.21 8.30 -8.68
C VAL A 119 0.10 9.26 -7.54
N VAL A 120 0.60 10.45 -7.83
CA VAL A 120 0.88 11.47 -6.82
C VAL A 120 -0.40 12.17 -6.42
N ILE A 121 -0.63 12.30 -5.11
CA ILE A 121 -1.73 13.07 -4.57
C ILE A 121 -1.17 14.21 -3.72
N LEU A 122 -1.36 15.43 -4.19
CA LEU A 122 -1.02 16.63 -3.43
C LEU A 122 -2.21 17.02 -2.56
N THR A 123 -2.02 16.94 -1.25
CA THR A 123 -3.09 17.18 -0.26
C THR A 123 -3.03 18.58 0.32
N LYS A 124 -4.12 18.99 0.97
CA LYS A 124 -4.27 20.31 1.63
C LYS A 124 -4.17 21.49 0.68
N ILE A 125 -4.68 21.33 -0.53
CA ILE A 125 -4.69 22.41 -1.53
C ILE A 125 -5.54 23.63 -1.11
N ASP A 126 -6.47 23.44 -0.18
CA ASP A 126 -7.35 24.49 0.36
C ASP A 126 -6.61 25.55 1.20
N ILE A 127 -5.39 25.27 1.63
CA ILE A 127 -4.56 26.20 2.41
C ILE A 127 -3.25 26.57 1.72
N ALA A 128 -2.97 26.01 0.55
CA ALA A 128 -1.81 26.37 -0.27
C ALA A 128 -2.10 27.61 -1.13
N GLU A 129 -1.13 28.48 -1.27
CA GLU A 129 -1.25 29.59 -2.22
C GLU A 129 -1.15 29.06 -3.66
N GLN A 130 -1.92 29.69 -4.56
CA GLN A 130 -2.04 29.23 -5.94
C GLN A 130 -0.70 29.27 -6.70
N SER A 131 0.15 30.26 -6.42
CA SER A 131 1.50 30.36 -6.96
C SER A 131 2.39 29.19 -6.49
N GLU A 132 2.33 28.87 -5.20
CA GLU A 132 3.09 27.78 -4.61
C GLU A 132 2.65 26.42 -5.16
N LEU A 133 1.35 26.21 -5.32
CA LEU A 133 0.79 25.02 -5.95
C LEU A 133 1.32 24.85 -7.39
N ALA A 134 1.27 25.92 -8.20
CA ALA A 134 1.76 25.90 -9.57
C ALA A 134 3.26 25.57 -9.65
N ASP A 135 4.07 26.20 -8.80
CA ASP A 135 5.52 25.97 -8.75
C ASP A 135 5.86 24.52 -8.36
N ARG A 136 5.19 23.97 -7.37
CA ARG A 136 5.41 22.58 -6.92
C ARG A 136 4.96 21.57 -7.96
N MET A 137 3.84 21.79 -8.61
CA MET A 137 3.40 20.98 -9.74
C MET A 137 4.42 21.01 -10.89
N ALA A 138 4.95 22.20 -11.23
CA ALA A 138 5.99 22.35 -12.25
C ALA A 138 7.27 21.56 -11.88
N GLN A 139 7.69 21.60 -10.60
CA GLN A 139 8.85 20.83 -10.12
C GLN A 139 8.62 19.32 -10.25
N ILE A 140 7.43 18.83 -9.90
CA ILE A 140 7.08 17.41 -10.03
C ILE A 140 7.05 17.00 -11.50
N ASN A 141 6.36 17.75 -12.35
CA ASN A 141 6.26 17.46 -13.78
C ASN A 141 7.62 17.46 -14.49
N LYS A 142 8.51 18.39 -14.11
CA LYS A 142 9.88 18.44 -14.65
C LYS A 142 10.71 17.20 -14.28
N ARG A 143 10.43 16.59 -13.12
CA ARG A 143 11.18 15.45 -12.60
C ARG A 143 10.58 14.11 -13.01
N PHE A 144 9.27 14.06 -13.21
CA PHE A 144 8.49 12.85 -13.50
C PHE A 144 7.51 13.11 -14.63
N ASN A 145 7.95 12.93 -15.87
CA ASN A 145 7.18 13.32 -17.06
C ASN A 145 5.85 12.57 -17.24
N ASP A 146 5.73 11.34 -16.71
CA ASP A 146 4.59 10.44 -17.00
C ASP A 146 3.81 10.02 -15.74
N ILE A 147 3.92 10.78 -14.65
CA ILE A 147 3.20 10.45 -13.41
C ILE A 147 1.94 11.30 -13.30
N SER A 148 0.80 10.65 -13.10
CA SER A 148 -0.45 11.35 -12.82
C SER A 148 -0.38 12.06 -11.48
N ILE A 149 -0.77 13.34 -11.47
CA ILE A 149 -0.87 14.17 -10.26
C ILE A 149 -2.33 14.51 -10.03
N LEU A 150 -2.82 14.27 -8.83
CA LEU A 150 -4.14 14.69 -8.37
C LEU A 150 -4.00 15.71 -7.25
N LEU A 151 -4.91 16.65 -7.24
CA LEU A 151 -5.03 17.68 -6.22
C LEU A 151 -6.19 17.33 -5.30
N LEU A 152 -5.99 17.39 -3.99
CA LEU A 152 -6.99 16.94 -3.02
C LEU A 152 -7.08 17.88 -1.81
N SER A 153 -8.30 18.16 -1.39
CA SER A 153 -8.60 18.72 -0.08
C SER A 153 -9.66 17.89 0.65
N ASN A 154 -9.33 17.43 1.84
CA ASN A 154 -10.29 16.76 2.71
C ASN A 154 -11.30 17.71 3.35
N LYS A 155 -10.98 19.03 3.37
CA LYS A 155 -11.82 20.03 4.01
C LYS A 155 -13.06 20.40 3.18
N ASN A 156 -12.87 20.58 1.87
CA ASN A 156 -13.94 20.93 0.95
C ASN A 156 -14.28 19.82 -0.05
N MET A 157 -13.70 18.63 0.12
CA MET A 157 -13.88 17.44 -0.72
C MET A 157 -13.47 17.65 -2.19
N GLU A 158 -12.63 18.65 -2.47
CA GLU A 158 -12.09 18.91 -3.80
C GLU A 158 -11.15 17.78 -4.23
N GLY A 159 -11.24 17.36 -5.49
CA GLY A 159 -10.43 16.32 -6.10
C GLY A 159 -10.92 14.87 -5.85
N PHE A 160 -11.86 14.63 -4.94
CA PHE A 160 -12.36 13.27 -4.67
C PHE A 160 -12.99 12.57 -5.88
N PRO A 161 -13.77 13.24 -6.74
CA PRO A 161 -14.30 12.61 -7.95
C PRO A 161 -13.20 12.05 -8.88
N ALA A 162 -12.06 12.75 -8.97
CA ALA A 162 -10.93 12.29 -9.79
C ALA A 162 -10.32 10.99 -9.24
N ILE A 163 -10.21 10.85 -7.91
CA ILE A 163 -9.77 9.58 -7.28
C ILE A 163 -10.78 8.48 -7.54
N GLN A 164 -12.08 8.76 -7.37
CA GLN A 164 -13.14 7.77 -7.60
C GLN A 164 -13.11 7.23 -9.03
N ASN A 165 -12.89 8.09 -10.02
CA ASN A 165 -12.80 7.71 -11.43
C ASN A 165 -11.56 6.84 -11.75
N LEU A 166 -10.52 6.88 -10.91
CA LEU A 166 -9.33 6.04 -11.06
C LEU A 166 -9.50 4.64 -10.45
N ILE A 167 -10.52 4.45 -9.60
CA ILE A 167 -10.72 3.17 -8.92
C ILE A 167 -11.46 2.23 -9.87
N GLU A 168 -10.77 1.16 -10.26
CA GLU A 168 -11.31 0.12 -11.13
C GLU A 168 -11.60 -1.16 -10.34
N TYR A 169 -12.63 -1.87 -10.75
CA TYR A 169 -12.95 -3.18 -10.17
C TYR A 169 -11.81 -4.18 -10.37
N GLY A 170 -11.52 -4.97 -9.34
CA GLY A 170 -10.46 -6.00 -9.39
C GLY A 170 -9.05 -5.50 -9.16
N LYS A 171 -8.80 -4.18 -9.08
CA LYS A 171 -7.51 -3.60 -8.72
C LYS A 171 -7.38 -3.34 -7.22
N THR A 172 -6.16 -3.35 -6.75
CA THR A 172 -5.79 -3.06 -5.36
C THR A 172 -5.03 -1.75 -5.30
N TYR A 173 -5.50 -0.87 -4.44
CA TYR A 173 -4.93 0.46 -4.21
C TYR A 173 -4.36 0.54 -2.81
N CYS A 174 -3.26 1.26 -2.63
CA CYS A 174 -2.75 1.61 -1.31
C CYS A 174 -2.40 3.09 -1.24
N PHE A 175 -2.44 3.65 -0.04
CA PHE A 175 -1.92 4.98 0.25
C PHE A 175 -0.56 4.84 0.90
N ILE A 176 0.43 5.55 0.37
CA ILE A 176 1.77 5.66 0.94
C ILE A 176 2.15 7.12 1.03
N GLY A 177 2.82 7.51 2.12
CA GLY A 177 3.18 8.90 2.35
C GLY A 177 3.68 9.12 3.77
N ALA A 178 3.85 10.35 4.17
CA ALA A 178 4.20 10.79 5.51
C ALA A 178 3.24 11.88 5.96
#